data_bdc9c523ccc69a537fb034f2da7dd1cc
#
_entry.id   bdc9c523ccc69a537fb034f2da7dd1cc
#
_cell.length_a   1.000
_cell.length_b   1.000
_cell.length_c   1.000
_cell.angle_alpha   90.00
_cell.angle_beta   90.00
_cell.angle_gamma   90.00
#
_symmetry.space_group_name_H-M   'P 1'
#
loop_
_entity.id
_entity.type
_entity.pdbx_description
1 polymer ?
#
loop_
_entity_poly.entity_id
_entity_poly.type
_entity_poly.pdbx_seq_one_letter_code
_entity_poly.pdbx_strand_id
1 'polypeptide(L)'
;MATGGAELGSLVETDWLSERISDPSLRVIEVCWDGRFDYEAGHIPGSVGWHWKTELWDPFERQFPTDAEFSARLGKAGIGTDTTVVFYGSPVQFGTYAWWVFKLFGHSDVRILNGGKVKWVSEGRALSKEEPTVSPVSYKLSARRVDLRAGREDVLRAIHDPGCSILDHRSLEEYLGERVGLPGKPDVGAERYGRIPGAVHVPFDSLLNDDTTFRDVDEIKEIIGASVERTNRPVISYCRLAHRATLASFAMTELLGHSNVRVYDGSWTEWGSMVGVPIER
;
A
#
# COMPACT_ATOMS: atom_id res chain seq x y z
N MET A 1 24.60 -26.24 -8.01
CA MET A 1 23.71 -26.69 -6.93
C MET A 1 22.60 -25.67 -6.86
N ALA A 2 21.41 -26.06 -7.23
CA ALA A 2 20.25 -25.18 -7.23
C ALA A 2 19.88 -24.88 -5.75
N THR A 3 20.01 -23.64 -5.34
CA THR A 3 19.45 -23.16 -4.07
C THR A 3 17.94 -23.17 -4.21
N GLY A 4 17.29 -24.08 -3.47
CA GLY A 4 15.85 -24.19 -3.39
C GLY A 4 15.25 -22.83 -3.03
N GLY A 5 14.42 -22.29 -3.91
CA GLY A 5 13.65 -21.09 -3.63
C GLY A 5 12.71 -21.38 -2.47
N ALA A 6 12.96 -20.73 -1.33
CA ALA A 6 11.95 -20.59 -0.29
C ALA A 6 10.68 -20.03 -0.96
N GLU A 7 9.51 -20.53 -0.57
CA GLU A 7 8.23 -19.90 -0.95
C GLU A 7 8.34 -18.42 -0.60
N LEU A 8 8.53 -17.62 -1.63
CA LEU A 8 8.64 -16.17 -1.49
C LEU A 8 7.27 -15.69 -1.02
N GLY A 9 7.24 -15.08 0.15
CA GLY A 9 6.05 -14.47 0.71
C GLY A 9 5.43 -13.41 -0.21
N SER A 10 4.74 -12.46 0.34
CA SER A 10 4.04 -11.40 -0.41
C SER A 10 4.96 -10.40 -1.13
N LEU A 11 6.30 -10.46 -0.93
CA LEU A 11 7.31 -9.65 -1.62
C LEU A 11 8.07 -10.53 -2.64
N VAL A 12 8.10 -10.10 -3.91
CA VAL A 12 8.76 -10.84 -5.00
C VAL A 12 9.82 -9.98 -5.68
N GLU A 13 10.90 -10.64 -6.14
CA GLU A 13 12.00 -9.99 -6.85
C GLU A 13 11.75 -9.89 -8.36
N THR A 14 12.48 -9.01 -9.02
CA THR A 14 12.40 -8.78 -10.48
C THR A 14 12.75 -10.02 -11.29
N ASP A 15 13.70 -10.84 -10.84
CA ASP A 15 14.05 -12.13 -11.46
C ASP A 15 12.86 -13.09 -11.43
N TRP A 16 12.24 -13.22 -10.23
CA TRP A 16 11.07 -14.08 -10.06
C TRP A 16 9.94 -13.69 -11.02
N LEU A 17 9.66 -12.38 -11.15
CA LEU A 17 8.64 -11.88 -12.06
C LEU A 17 9.02 -12.11 -13.52
N SER A 18 10.27 -11.83 -13.89
CA SER A 18 10.77 -11.99 -15.26
C SER A 18 10.61 -13.42 -15.78
N GLU A 19 10.86 -14.41 -14.93
CA GLU A 19 10.68 -15.83 -15.27
C GLU A 19 9.21 -16.24 -15.45
N ARG A 20 8.29 -15.49 -14.86
CA ARG A 20 6.86 -15.84 -14.81
C ARG A 20 5.93 -14.87 -15.51
N ILE A 21 6.48 -13.87 -16.17
CA ILE A 21 5.69 -12.78 -16.77
C ILE A 21 4.69 -13.25 -17.85
N SER A 22 4.93 -14.43 -18.44
CA SER A 22 4.05 -15.07 -19.42
C SER A 22 3.09 -16.11 -18.81
N ASP A 23 3.10 -16.27 -17.49
CA ASP A 23 2.21 -17.23 -16.81
C ASP A 23 0.76 -16.73 -16.87
N PRO A 24 -0.19 -17.50 -17.47
CA PRO A 24 -1.57 -17.07 -17.56
C PRO A 24 -2.29 -16.98 -16.21
N SER A 25 -1.78 -17.66 -15.17
CA SER A 25 -2.29 -17.57 -13.80
C SER A 25 -1.80 -16.33 -13.04
N LEU A 26 -0.89 -15.57 -13.63
CA LEU A 26 -0.33 -14.35 -13.03
C LEU A 26 -0.89 -13.10 -13.72
N ARG A 27 -1.18 -12.09 -12.92
CA ARG A 27 -1.55 -10.75 -13.39
C ARG A 27 -0.66 -9.70 -12.75
N VAL A 28 0.02 -8.91 -13.57
CA VAL A 28 0.86 -7.79 -13.13
C VAL A 28 0.08 -6.49 -13.30
N ILE A 29 0.09 -5.63 -12.29
CA ILE A 29 -0.64 -4.36 -12.31
C ILE A 29 0.28 -3.22 -11.88
N GLU A 30 0.42 -2.21 -12.75
CA GLU A 30 1.01 -0.92 -12.38
C GLU A 30 -0.06 -0.01 -11.80
N VAL A 31 0.15 0.47 -10.57
CA VAL A 31 -0.77 1.40 -9.92
C VAL A 31 -0.21 2.81 -9.99
N CYS A 32 -0.88 3.65 -10.79
CA CYS A 32 -0.46 5.02 -11.10
C CYS A 32 -1.18 6.03 -10.20
N TRP A 33 -0.50 7.14 -9.85
CA TRP A 33 -1.06 8.16 -8.98
C TRP A 33 -1.73 9.32 -9.74
N ASP A 34 -1.24 9.68 -10.92
CA ASP A 34 -1.61 10.88 -11.70
C ASP A 34 -2.27 10.58 -13.06
N GLY A 35 -3.09 9.55 -13.11
CA GLY A 35 -3.63 9.01 -14.35
C GLY A 35 -2.83 7.77 -14.77
N ARG A 36 -2.48 7.68 -16.06
CA ARG A 36 -1.73 6.55 -16.60
C ARG A 36 -0.45 6.99 -17.33
N PHE A 37 0.00 8.22 -17.12
CA PHE A 37 1.11 8.80 -17.87
C PHE A 37 2.40 8.00 -17.74
N ASP A 38 2.76 7.56 -16.52
CA ASP A 38 3.94 6.76 -16.29
C ASP A 38 3.85 5.37 -16.93
N TYR A 39 2.65 4.77 -16.91
CA TYR A 39 2.38 3.50 -17.56
C TYR A 39 2.48 3.63 -19.09
N GLU A 40 1.88 4.64 -19.68
CA GLU A 40 1.87 4.89 -21.13
C GLU A 40 3.26 5.27 -21.66
N ALA A 41 4.08 5.91 -20.83
CA ALA A 41 5.48 6.21 -21.16
C ALA A 41 6.33 4.93 -21.28
N GLY A 42 5.99 3.89 -20.51
CA GLY A 42 6.62 2.57 -20.53
C GLY A 42 6.34 1.81 -19.23
N HIS A 43 5.94 0.57 -19.37
CA HIS A 43 5.56 -0.31 -18.27
C HIS A 43 6.24 -1.69 -18.38
N ILE A 44 6.24 -2.45 -17.29
CA ILE A 44 6.73 -3.83 -17.29
C ILE A 44 5.87 -4.65 -18.26
N PRO A 45 6.47 -5.43 -19.21
CA PRO A 45 5.71 -6.15 -20.21
C PRO A 45 4.58 -6.98 -19.63
N GLY A 46 3.40 -6.94 -20.26
CA GLY A 46 2.22 -7.68 -19.81
C GLY A 46 1.48 -7.09 -18.61
N SER A 47 1.96 -6.00 -18.03
CA SER A 47 1.23 -5.34 -16.94
C SER A 47 0.03 -4.54 -17.42
N VAL A 48 -1.00 -4.45 -16.60
CA VAL A 48 -2.19 -3.61 -16.80
C VAL A 48 -2.02 -2.33 -15.98
N GLY A 49 -2.29 -1.17 -16.58
CA GLY A 49 -2.22 0.12 -15.89
C GLY A 49 -3.54 0.45 -15.17
N TRP A 50 -3.47 0.68 -13.88
CA TRP A 50 -4.59 1.12 -13.05
C TRP A 50 -4.34 2.51 -12.47
N HIS A 51 -5.32 3.39 -12.55
CA HIS A 51 -5.32 4.62 -11.77
C HIS A 51 -5.96 4.33 -10.41
N TRP A 52 -5.24 4.63 -9.32
CA TRP A 52 -5.64 4.24 -7.98
C TRP A 52 -7.04 4.71 -7.54
N LYS A 53 -7.47 5.91 -7.95
CA LYS A 53 -8.80 6.42 -7.59
C LYS A 53 -9.93 5.72 -8.33
N THR A 54 -9.79 5.55 -9.65
CA THR A 54 -10.87 5.01 -10.47
C THR A 54 -11.05 3.51 -10.28
N GLU A 55 -9.96 2.80 -10.00
CA GLU A 55 -10.00 1.35 -9.86
C GLU A 55 -10.24 0.88 -8.41
N LEU A 56 -9.72 1.64 -7.43
CA LEU A 56 -9.76 1.20 -6.02
C LEU A 56 -10.73 1.99 -5.15
N TRP A 57 -11.28 3.09 -5.65
CA TRP A 57 -12.26 3.92 -4.94
C TRP A 57 -13.57 4.06 -5.71
N ASP A 58 -14.62 4.44 -4.99
CA ASP A 58 -15.69 5.25 -5.51
C ASP A 58 -15.26 6.72 -5.38
N PRO A 59 -15.06 7.45 -6.50
CA PRO A 59 -14.56 8.82 -6.45
C PRO A 59 -15.60 9.82 -5.91
N PHE A 60 -16.87 9.43 -5.86
CA PHE A 60 -17.96 10.27 -5.40
C PHE A 60 -18.08 10.26 -3.88
N GLU A 61 -18.11 9.06 -3.29
CA GLU A 61 -18.29 8.89 -1.87
C GLU A 61 -16.96 8.72 -1.10
N ARG A 62 -15.84 8.62 -1.82
CA ARG A 62 -14.55 8.29 -1.27
C ARG A 62 -14.56 7.00 -0.42
N GLN A 63 -15.45 6.10 -0.74
CA GLN A 63 -15.52 4.76 -0.18
C GLN A 63 -14.82 3.76 -1.12
N PHE A 64 -14.58 2.56 -0.62
CA PHE A 64 -14.21 1.47 -1.51
C PHE A 64 -15.41 1.07 -2.39
N PRO A 65 -15.14 0.48 -3.57
CA PRO A 65 -16.20 -0.06 -4.41
C PRO A 65 -17.10 -1.05 -3.64
N THR A 66 -18.33 -1.21 -4.09
CA THR A 66 -19.15 -2.32 -3.64
C THR A 66 -18.53 -3.66 -4.05
N ASP A 67 -18.95 -4.76 -3.42
CA ASP A 67 -18.47 -6.11 -3.76
C ASP A 67 -18.72 -6.46 -5.23
N ALA A 68 -19.87 -6.04 -5.77
CA ALA A 68 -20.22 -6.29 -7.16
C ALA A 68 -19.34 -5.49 -8.13
N GLU A 69 -19.09 -4.19 -7.84
CA GLU A 69 -18.21 -3.36 -8.66
C GLU A 69 -16.76 -3.84 -8.62
N PHE A 70 -16.25 -4.19 -7.43
CA PHE A 70 -14.90 -4.69 -7.31
C PHE A 70 -14.73 -6.02 -8.06
N SER A 71 -15.68 -6.95 -7.91
CA SER A 71 -15.67 -8.21 -8.65
C SER A 71 -15.71 -7.99 -10.17
N ALA A 72 -16.51 -7.05 -10.65
CA ALA A 72 -16.58 -6.71 -12.08
C ALA A 72 -15.25 -6.11 -12.59
N ARG A 73 -14.61 -5.22 -11.80
CA ARG A 73 -13.29 -4.63 -12.15
C ARG A 73 -12.22 -5.70 -12.24
N LEU A 74 -12.14 -6.60 -11.25
CA LEU A 74 -11.20 -7.71 -11.25
C LEU A 74 -11.42 -8.64 -12.45
N GLY A 75 -12.67 -9.06 -12.67
CA GLY A 75 -13.00 -9.91 -13.80
C GLY A 75 -12.64 -9.29 -15.15
N LYS A 76 -12.87 -7.98 -15.33
CA LYS A 76 -12.48 -7.23 -16.54
C LYS A 76 -10.96 -7.20 -16.72
N ALA A 77 -10.20 -7.13 -15.63
CA ALA A 77 -8.73 -7.18 -15.65
C ALA A 77 -8.18 -8.62 -15.80
N GLY A 78 -9.02 -9.63 -16.03
CA GLY A 78 -8.62 -11.03 -16.16
C GLY A 78 -8.13 -11.64 -14.86
N ILE A 79 -8.59 -11.12 -13.72
CA ILE A 79 -8.25 -11.63 -12.40
C ILE A 79 -9.39 -12.54 -11.93
N GLY A 80 -9.09 -13.82 -11.82
CA GLY A 80 -9.96 -14.83 -11.18
C GLY A 80 -9.58 -15.00 -9.70
N THR A 81 -10.35 -15.81 -8.99
CA THR A 81 -10.15 -16.07 -7.55
C THR A 81 -8.77 -16.65 -7.23
N ASP A 82 -8.24 -17.47 -8.15
CA ASP A 82 -6.96 -18.17 -7.98
C ASP A 82 -5.80 -17.50 -8.73
N THR A 83 -6.01 -16.28 -9.24
CA THR A 83 -4.97 -15.53 -9.94
C THR A 83 -3.96 -14.97 -8.94
N THR A 84 -2.67 -15.22 -9.15
CA THR A 84 -1.61 -14.49 -8.46
C THR A 84 -1.56 -13.06 -8.98
N VAL A 85 -1.73 -12.06 -8.12
CA VAL A 85 -1.66 -10.65 -8.51
C VAL A 85 -0.39 -10.02 -7.98
N VAL A 86 0.44 -9.47 -8.87
CA VAL A 86 1.64 -8.73 -8.50
C VAL A 86 1.44 -7.26 -8.77
N PHE A 87 1.54 -6.45 -7.74
CA PHE A 87 1.47 -5.00 -7.84
C PHE A 87 2.86 -4.36 -7.82
N TYR A 88 3.01 -3.32 -8.61
CA TYR A 88 4.01 -2.29 -8.41
C TYR A 88 3.38 -0.92 -8.57
N GLY A 89 3.95 0.09 -7.92
CA GLY A 89 3.42 1.45 -7.93
C GLY A 89 4.37 2.45 -8.54
N SER A 90 3.81 3.49 -9.10
CA SER A 90 4.52 4.69 -9.52
C SER A 90 3.84 5.91 -8.86
N PRO A 91 4.37 6.37 -7.69
CA PRO A 91 5.43 5.80 -6.80
C PRO A 91 5.06 4.49 -6.08
N VAL A 92 6.07 3.83 -5.48
CA VAL A 92 5.99 2.46 -4.91
C VAL A 92 4.84 2.24 -3.92
N GLN A 93 4.52 3.22 -3.07
CA GLN A 93 3.45 3.11 -2.08
C GLN A 93 2.04 2.99 -2.67
N PHE A 94 1.85 3.22 -3.96
CA PHE A 94 0.57 2.98 -4.63
C PHE A 94 0.36 1.48 -4.90
N GLY A 95 1.44 0.73 -5.14
CA GLY A 95 1.39 -0.72 -5.21
C GLY A 95 0.94 -1.35 -3.89
N THR A 96 1.53 -0.94 -2.76
CA THR A 96 1.13 -1.45 -1.44
C THR A 96 -0.28 -1.02 -1.04
N TYR A 97 -0.76 0.13 -1.53
CA TYR A 97 -2.15 0.51 -1.33
C TYR A 97 -3.12 -0.45 -2.05
N ALA A 98 -2.84 -0.79 -3.31
CA ALA A 98 -3.64 -1.77 -4.05
C ALA A 98 -3.58 -3.15 -3.40
N TRP A 99 -2.38 -3.60 -2.98
CA TRP A 99 -2.20 -4.84 -2.21
C TRP A 99 -3.12 -4.87 -0.98
N TRP A 100 -3.12 -3.80 -0.18
CA TRP A 100 -3.95 -3.71 1.02
C TRP A 100 -5.44 -3.74 0.70
N VAL A 101 -5.89 -3.04 -0.36
CA VAL A 101 -7.29 -3.07 -0.80
C VAL A 101 -7.69 -4.49 -1.23
N PHE A 102 -6.85 -5.20 -1.97
CA PHE A 102 -7.11 -6.59 -2.36
C PHE A 102 -7.21 -7.52 -1.14
N LYS A 103 -6.30 -7.39 -0.17
CA LYS A 103 -6.39 -8.13 1.10
C LYS A 103 -7.69 -7.80 1.85
N LEU A 104 -8.09 -6.53 1.87
CA LEU A 104 -9.35 -6.09 2.49
C LEU A 104 -10.58 -6.75 1.83
N PHE A 105 -10.55 -6.93 0.50
CA PHE A 105 -11.59 -7.64 -0.25
C PHE A 105 -11.41 -9.17 -0.25
N GLY A 106 -10.42 -9.69 0.47
CA GLY A 106 -10.25 -11.13 0.67
C GLY A 106 -9.56 -11.88 -0.46
N HIS A 107 -8.88 -11.18 -1.39
CA HIS A 107 -8.04 -11.85 -2.39
C HIS A 107 -6.80 -12.43 -1.72
N SER A 108 -6.52 -13.73 -1.93
CA SER A 108 -5.52 -14.46 -1.14
C SER A 108 -4.09 -14.25 -1.62
N ASP A 109 -3.82 -14.43 -2.91
CA ASP A 109 -2.46 -14.38 -3.48
C ASP A 109 -2.17 -13.02 -4.11
N VAL A 110 -1.76 -12.07 -3.26
CA VAL A 110 -1.40 -10.71 -3.65
C VAL A 110 0.04 -10.44 -3.24
N ARG A 111 0.83 -9.97 -4.18
CA ARG A 111 2.27 -9.76 -4.00
C ARG A 111 2.68 -8.35 -4.43
N ILE A 112 3.82 -7.90 -3.90
CA ILE A 112 4.47 -6.65 -4.27
C ILE A 112 5.79 -6.95 -4.97
N LEU A 113 6.03 -6.29 -6.10
CA LEU A 113 7.33 -6.32 -6.77
C LEU A 113 8.31 -5.41 -6.02
N ASN A 114 9.36 -5.99 -5.45
CA ASN A 114 10.38 -5.26 -4.70
C ASN A 114 11.13 -4.28 -5.61
N GLY A 115 11.16 -2.99 -5.25
CA GLY A 115 11.77 -1.93 -6.06
C GLY A 115 10.96 -1.52 -7.31
N GLY A 116 9.90 -2.24 -7.65
CA GLY A 116 8.98 -1.90 -8.73
C GLY A 116 9.66 -1.62 -10.07
N LYS A 117 9.14 -0.62 -10.81
CA LYS A 117 9.69 -0.22 -12.12
C LYS A 117 11.09 0.38 -12.03
N VAL A 118 11.43 1.03 -10.92
CA VAL A 118 12.75 1.65 -10.72
C VAL A 118 13.85 0.58 -10.78
N LYS A 119 13.72 -0.46 -9.97
CA LYS A 119 14.66 -1.60 -9.95
C LYS A 119 14.66 -2.35 -11.27
N TRP A 120 13.48 -2.61 -11.86
CA TRP A 120 13.37 -3.28 -13.16
C TRP A 120 14.20 -2.60 -14.25
N VAL A 121 14.11 -1.27 -14.34
CA VAL A 121 14.87 -0.48 -15.31
C VAL A 121 16.36 -0.41 -14.97
N SER A 122 16.72 -0.27 -13.69
CA SER A 122 18.12 -0.21 -13.24
C SER A 122 18.89 -1.51 -13.54
N GLU A 123 18.19 -2.65 -13.59
CA GLU A 123 18.73 -3.95 -14.00
C GLU A 123 18.82 -4.11 -15.54
N GLY A 124 18.51 -3.06 -16.30
CA GLY A 124 18.57 -3.08 -17.77
C GLY A 124 17.45 -3.86 -18.45
N ARG A 125 16.35 -4.14 -17.75
CA ARG A 125 15.21 -4.86 -18.28
C ARG A 125 14.35 -3.95 -19.16
N ALA A 126 13.83 -4.52 -20.25
CA ALA A 126 13.00 -3.76 -21.20
C ALA A 126 11.64 -3.37 -20.61
N LEU A 127 11.16 -2.21 -21.04
CA LEU A 127 9.77 -1.79 -20.89
C LEU A 127 8.98 -2.00 -22.18
N SER A 128 7.67 -2.14 -22.06
CA SER A 128 6.71 -2.17 -23.16
C SER A 128 5.87 -0.90 -23.17
N LYS A 129 5.30 -0.58 -24.33
CA LYS A 129 4.20 0.39 -24.50
C LYS A 129 2.92 -0.28 -24.99
N GLU A 130 2.97 -1.59 -25.19
CA GLU A 130 1.86 -2.38 -25.69
C GLU A 130 0.96 -2.81 -24.54
N GLU A 131 -0.30 -2.38 -24.55
CA GLU A 131 -1.27 -2.87 -23.59
C GLU A 131 -1.55 -4.37 -23.81
N PRO A 132 -1.52 -5.17 -22.72
CA PRO A 132 -1.81 -6.58 -22.84
C PRO A 132 -3.26 -6.82 -23.25
N THR A 133 -3.48 -7.79 -24.12
CA THR A 133 -4.83 -8.30 -24.38
C THR A 133 -5.26 -9.18 -23.22
N VAL A 134 -6.28 -8.75 -22.50
CA VAL A 134 -6.80 -9.46 -21.32
C VAL A 134 -8.18 -10.03 -21.64
N SER A 135 -8.34 -11.33 -21.47
CA SER A 135 -9.66 -11.99 -21.55
C SER A 135 -10.39 -11.83 -20.21
N PRO A 136 -11.60 -11.25 -20.21
CA PRO A 136 -12.39 -11.17 -18.99
C PRO A 136 -12.73 -12.54 -18.40
N VAL A 137 -12.73 -12.62 -17.06
CA VAL A 137 -13.08 -13.83 -16.31
C VAL A 137 -14.12 -13.51 -15.23
N SER A 138 -14.72 -14.53 -14.65
CA SER A 138 -15.59 -14.34 -13.47
C SER A 138 -14.76 -14.30 -12.21
N TYR A 139 -15.01 -13.31 -11.36
CA TYR A 139 -14.39 -13.19 -10.03
C TYR A 139 -15.44 -13.43 -8.94
N LYS A 140 -15.13 -14.31 -8.00
CA LYS A 140 -15.97 -14.56 -6.82
C LYS A 140 -15.25 -14.03 -5.59
N LEU A 141 -15.83 -13.01 -4.96
CA LEU A 141 -15.30 -12.45 -3.72
C LEU A 141 -15.34 -13.45 -2.57
N SER A 142 -14.28 -13.44 -1.78
CA SER A 142 -14.21 -14.03 -0.45
C SER A 142 -14.82 -13.10 0.60
N ALA A 143 -14.83 -13.51 1.87
CA ALA A 143 -15.26 -12.62 2.96
C ALA A 143 -14.28 -11.43 3.11
N ARG A 144 -14.81 -10.23 3.28
CA ARG A 144 -14.01 -9.04 3.52
C ARG A 144 -13.22 -9.14 4.84
N ARG A 145 -11.98 -8.70 4.82
CA ARG A 145 -11.10 -8.56 5.97
C ARG A 145 -11.21 -7.16 6.58
N VAL A 146 -12.38 -6.87 7.15
CA VAL A 146 -12.66 -5.57 7.79
C VAL A 146 -11.74 -5.28 8.98
N ASP A 147 -11.14 -6.32 9.53
CA ASP A 147 -10.14 -6.28 10.60
C ASP A 147 -8.84 -5.57 10.20
N LEU A 148 -8.56 -5.41 8.90
CA LEU A 148 -7.39 -4.69 8.39
C LEU A 148 -7.59 -3.16 8.35
N ARG A 149 -8.82 -2.69 8.53
CA ARG A 149 -9.17 -1.26 8.49
C ARG A 149 -9.47 -0.71 9.88
N ALA A 150 -8.95 0.47 10.20
CA ALA A 150 -9.35 1.26 11.34
C ALA A 150 -10.22 2.45 10.87
N GLY A 151 -11.30 2.72 11.58
CA GLY A 151 -12.07 3.95 11.42
C GLY A 151 -11.65 5.01 12.45
N ARG A 152 -12.20 6.22 12.32
CA ARG A 152 -11.93 7.33 13.26
C ARG A 152 -12.25 6.98 14.71
N GLU A 153 -13.31 6.19 14.95
CA GLU A 153 -13.70 5.76 16.29
C GLU A 153 -12.67 4.81 16.91
N ASP A 154 -11.99 3.99 16.08
CA ASP A 154 -10.86 3.17 16.53
C ASP A 154 -9.69 4.04 16.97
N VAL A 155 -9.40 5.10 16.20
CA VAL A 155 -8.33 6.05 16.51
C VAL A 155 -8.65 6.82 17.78
N LEU A 156 -9.89 7.30 17.95
CA LEU A 156 -10.32 7.99 19.17
C LEU A 156 -10.15 7.10 20.41
N ARG A 157 -10.43 5.80 20.31
CA ARG A 157 -10.16 4.85 21.40
C ARG A 157 -8.68 4.63 21.63
N ALA A 158 -7.91 4.49 20.55
CA ALA A 158 -6.48 4.21 20.62
C ALA A 158 -5.66 5.33 21.27
N ILE A 159 -6.05 6.60 21.13
CA ILE A 159 -5.41 7.75 21.81
C ILE A 159 -5.39 7.55 23.34
N HIS A 160 -6.37 6.88 23.90
CA HIS A 160 -6.51 6.65 25.34
C HIS A 160 -6.10 5.23 25.77
N ASP A 161 -5.66 4.39 24.83
CA ASP A 161 -5.25 3.01 25.10
C ASP A 161 -3.72 2.86 25.03
N PRO A 162 -3.03 2.75 26.19
CA PRO A 162 -1.58 2.54 26.22
C PRO A 162 -1.17 1.19 25.63
N GLY A 163 -2.12 0.27 25.41
CA GLY A 163 -1.92 -1.02 24.76
C GLY A 163 -1.87 -0.94 23.22
N CYS A 164 -2.30 0.17 22.61
CA CYS A 164 -2.30 0.38 21.15
C CYS A 164 -1.23 1.39 20.75
N SER A 165 -0.48 1.11 19.67
CA SER A 165 0.44 2.07 19.09
C SER A 165 -0.21 2.76 17.89
N ILE A 166 -0.05 4.08 17.77
CA ILE A 166 -0.45 4.85 16.60
C ILE A 166 0.82 5.30 15.88
N LEU A 167 0.97 4.96 14.61
CA LEU A 167 2.17 5.29 13.83
C LEU A 167 1.82 6.27 12.71
N ASP A 168 2.60 7.36 12.64
CA ASP A 168 2.52 8.38 11.60
C ASP A 168 3.62 8.17 10.57
N HIS A 169 3.23 7.88 9.33
CA HIS A 169 4.15 7.59 8.23
C HIS A 169 4.34 8.78 7.26
N ARG A 170 3.99 9.98 7.71
CA ARG A 170 4.19 11.21 6.94
C ARG A 170 5.63 11.71 7.01
N SER A 171 5.92 12.81 6.30
CA SER A 171 7.21 13.50 6.45
C SER A 171 7.34 14.13 7.84
N LEU A 172 8.59 14.47 8.22
CA LEU A 172 8.86 15.11 9.51
C LEU A 172 8.11 16.44 9.64
N GLU A 173 8.08 17.25 8.58
CA GLU A 173 7.40 18.55 8.59
C GLU A 173 5.89 18.41 8.75
N GLU A 174 5.29 17.37 8.13
CA GLU A 174 3.86 17.06 8.33
C GLU A 174 3.60 16.62 9.78
N TYR A 175 4.48 15.79 10.35
CA TYR A 175 4.37 15.29 11.73
C TYR A 175 4.54 16.41 12.76
N LEU A 176 5.50 17.33 12.56
CA LEU A 176 5.73 18.49 13.45
C LEU A 176 4.65 19.57 13.30
N GLY A 177 3.77 19.45 12.31
CA GLY A 177 2.72 20.42 12.06
C GLY A 177 3.21 21.71 11.41
N GLU A 178 4.26 21.63 10.64
CA GLU A 178 4.80 22.73 9.84
C GLU A 178 4.08 22.84 8.49
N ARG A 179 3.47 21.72 8.04
CA ARG A 179 2.67 21.63 6.83
C ARG A 179 1.62 20.51 6.90
N VAL A 180 0.67 20.51 5.96
CA VAL A 180 -0.34 19.45 5.79
C VAL A 180 -0.17 18.67 4.49
N GLY A 181 0.49 19.25 3.50
CA GLY A 181 0.74 18.66 2.18
C GLY A 181 2.13 18.05 2.06
N LEU A 182 2.37 17.37 0.93
CA LEU A 182 3.67 16.79 0.62
C LEU A 182 4.74 17.88 0.45
N PRO A 183 5.99 17.69 0.92
CA PRO A 183 7.10 18.57 0.64
C PRO A 183 7.24 18.86 -0.86
N GLY A 184 7.51 20.12 -1.23
CA GLY A 184 7.65 20.55 -2.62
C GLY A 184 6.35 20.61 -3.43
N LYS A 185 5.19 20.34 -2.82
CA LYS A 185 3.86 20.45 -3.42
C LYS A 185 3.03 21.50 -2.70
N PRO A 186 1.90 21.97 -3.28
CA PRO A 186 0.97 22.86 -2.59
C PRO A 186 0.58 22.32 -1.21
N ASP A 187 0.53 23.23 -0.22
CA ASP A 187 0.21 22.87 1.17
C ASP A 187 -1.30 22.73 1.37
N VAL A 188 -1.85 21.64 0.87
CA VAL A 188 -3.28 21.33 0.87
C VAL A 188 -3.53 19.89 1.31
N GLY A 189 -4.75 19.60 1.77
CA GLY A 189 -5.20 18.24 2.07
C GLY A 189 -5.74 18.05 3.48
N ALA A 190 -5.67 19.08 4.32
CA ALA A 190 -6.36 19.17 5.61
C ALA A 190 -6.44 20.62 6.06
N GLU A 191 -7.34 20.92 7.00
CA GLU A 191 -7.56 22.28 7.53
C GLU A 191 -6.65 22.59 8.72
N ARG A 192 -6.11 21.58 9.40
CA ARG A 192 -5.32 21.75 10.62
C ARG A 192 -3.97 21.07 10.51
N TYR A 193 -3.00 21.61 11.22
CA TYR A 193 -1.61 21.19 11.28
C TYR A 193 -1.35 20.39 12.56
N GLY A 194 -0.45 19.43 12.52
CA GLY A 194 -0.05 18.59 13.65
C GLY A 194 -0.22 17.09 13.39
N ARG A 195 -0.43 16.33 14.45
CA ARG A 195 -0.53 14.86 14.42
C ARG A 195 -1.66 14.35 15.32
N ILE A 196 -2.01 13.08 15.18
CA ILE A 196 -2.88 12.38 16.14
C ILE A 196 -2.13 12.29 17.48
N PRO A 197 -2.75 12.66 18.62
CA PRO A 197 -2.07 12.63 19.91
C PRO A 197 -1.48 11.26 20.24
N GLY A 198 -0.24 11.26 20.74
CA GLY A 198 0.51 10.06 21.06
C GLY A 198 1.02 9.25 19.86
N ALA A 199 0.85 9.75 18.65
CA ALA A 199 1.41 9.08 17.48
C ALA A 199 2.94 9.14 17.48
N VAL A 200 3.56 8.01 17.14
CA VAL A 200 5.01 7.89 16.95
C VAL A 200 5.34 8.05 15.48
N HIS A 201 6.37 8.86 15.19
CA HIS A 201 6.81 9.13 13.83
C HIS A 201 7.69 7.98 13.30
N VAL A 202 7.23 7.35 12.23
CA VAL A 202 7.99 6.35 11.47
C VAL A 202 7.77 6.67 10.00
N PRO A 203 8.59 7.54 9.39
CA PRO A 203 8.40 7.96 8.00
C PRO A 203 8.54 6.75 7.07
N PHE A 204 7.64 6.64 6.09
CA PHE A 204 7.56 5.45 5.24
C PHE A 204 8.83 5.19 4.41
N ASP A 205 9.51 6.25 4.00
CA ASP A 205 10.74 6.20 3.21
C ASP A 205 11.95 5.68 4.00
N SER A 206 11.91 5.76 5.34
CA SER A 206 12.93 5.12 6.18
C SER A 206 12.95 3.59 6.05
N LEU A 207 11.89 2.98 5.54
CA LEU A 207 11.76 1.54 5.33
C LEU A 207 12.29 1.08 3.95
N LEU A 208 12.74 2.02 3.11
CA LEU A 208 13.18 1.77 1.75
C LEU A 208 14.66 2.14 1.56
N ASN A 209 15.28 1.47 0.59
CA ASN A 209 16.55 1.86 0.00
C ASN A 209 16.34 2.92 -1.10
N ASP A 210 17.42 3.50 -1.59
CA ASP A 210 17.38 4.55 -2.64
C ASP A 210 16.77 4.03 -3.97
N ASP A 211 16.88 2.74 -4.24
CA ASP A 211 16.28 2.07 -5.41
C ASP A 211 14.82 1.66 -5.21
N THR A 212 14.20 2.13 -4.13
CA THR A 212 12.82 1.86 -3.72
C THR A 212 12.55 0.40 -3.31
N THR A 213 13.57 -0.44 -3.15
CA THR A 213 13.40 -1.75 -2.50
C THR A 213 13.18 -1.60 -1.01
N PHE A 214 12.51 -2.58 -0.40
CA PHE A 214 12.49 -2.62 1.07
C PHE A 214 13.89 -2.87 1.61
N ARG A 215 14.22 -2.23 2.74
CA ARG A 215 15.45 -2.53 3.51
C ARG A 215 15.43 -3.96 4.01
N ASP A 216 16.58 -4.42 4.49
CA ASP A 216 16.67 -5.72 5.14
C ASP A 216 15.74 -5.81 6.35
N VAL A 217 15.25 -7.03 6.62
CA VAL A 217 14.26 -7.28 7.68
C VAL A 217 14.78 -6.84 9.05
N ASP A 218 16.08 -7.00 9.32
CA ASP A 218 16.67 -6.57 10.59
C ASP A 218 16.72 -5.04 10.72
N GLU A 219 17.02 -4.30 9.64
CA GLU A 219 16.98 -2.84 9.62
C GLU A 219 15.53 -2.33 9.82
N ILE A 220 14.56 -2.92 9.12
CA ILE A 220 13.14 -2.59 9.28
C ILE A 220 12.69 -2.84 10.73
N LYS A 221 13.14 -3.94 11.32
CA LYS A 221 12.84 -4.29 12.70
C LYS A 221 13.43 -3.27 13.70
N GLU A 222 14.62 -2.75 13.45
CA GLU A 222 15.20 -1.69 14.27
C GLU A 222 14.42 -0.39 14.17
N ILE A 223 14.05 0.02 12.94
CA ILE A 223 13.30 1.25 12.68
C ILE A 223 11.91 1.21 13.33
N ILE A 224 11.19 0.10 13.17
CA ILE A 224 9.83 -0.07 13.71
C ILE A 224 9.86 -0.49 15.17
N GLY A 225 10.84 -1.31 15.57
CA GLY A 225 10.91 -1.95 16.89
C GLY A 225 10.96 -0.99 18.06
N ALA A 226 11.56 0.21 17.87
CA ALA A 226 11.52 1.29 18.85
C ALA A 226 10.08 1.82 19.10
N SER A 227 9.18 1.62 18.14
CA SER A 227 7.80 2.12 18.17
C SER A 227 6.76 1.04 18.49
N VAL A 228 7.13 -0.24 18.27
CA VAL A 228 6.25 -1.41 18.47
C VAL A 228 7.03 -2.52 19.17
N GLU A 229 7.03 -2.50 20.49
CA GLU A 229 7.83 -3.43 21.32
C GLU A 229 7.48 -4.92 21.15
N ARG A 230 6.28 -5.24 20.65
CA ARG A 230 5.78 -6.62 20.53
C ARG A 230 4.99 -6.82 19.25
N THR A 231 5.23 -7.92 18.56
CA THR A 231 4.58 -8.27 17.28
C THR A 231 3.06 -8.50 17.35
N ASN A 232 2.50 -8.68 18.53
CA ASN A 232 1.06 -8.88 18.75
C ASN A 232 0.34 -7.64 19.32
N ARG A 233 1.07 -6.54 19.61
CA ARG A 233 0.45 -5.30 20.08
C ARG A 233 -0.36 -4.67 18.95
N PRO A 234 -1.61 -4.21 19.21
CA PRO A 234 -2.37 -3.51 18.20
C PRO A 234 -1.66 -2.26 17.69
N VAL A 235 -1.63 -2.10 16.37
CA VAL A 235 -1.04 -0.95 15.68
C VAL A 235 -2.09 -0.32 14.78
N ILE A 236 -2.21 1.00 14.83
CA ILE A 236 -2.95 1.79 13.84
C ILE A 236 -1.96 2.63 13.06
N SER A 237 -1.84 2.34 11.76
CA SER A 237 -0.99 3.08 10.84
C SER A 237 -1.79 4.14 10.09
N TYR A 238 -1.28 5.36 10.00
CA TYR A 238 -1.87 6.41 9.18
C TYR A 238 -0.81 7.25 8.46
N CYS A 239 -1.24 7.99 7.46
CA CYS A 239 -0.40 9.00 6.83
C CYS A 239 -1.26 10.19 6.38
N ARG A 240 -1.23 10.58 5.10
CA ARG A 240 -2.13 11.60 4.55
C ARG A 240 -3.40 11.00 3.94
N LEU A 241 -3.27 9.91 3.15
CA LEU A 241 -4.33 9.24 2.38
C LEU A 241 -4.14 7.71 2.32
N ALA A 242 -3.59 7.11 3.35
CA ALA A 242 -3.29 5.69 3.51
C ALA A 242 -2.11 5.11 2.69
N HIS A 243 -1.72 5.64 1.53
CA HIS A 243 -0.70 5.02 0.66
C HIS A 243 0.63 4.74 1.38
N ARG A 244 1.18 5.72 2.10
CA ARG A 244 2.42 5.57 2.88
C ARG A 244 2.22 4.63 4.08
N ALA A 245 1.03 4.68 4.68
CA ALA A 245 0.67 3.81 5.79
C ALA A 245 0.53 2.33 5.35
N THR A 246 0.04 2.06 4.15
CA THR A 246 -0.04 0.68 3.64
C THR A 246 1.33 0.09 3.31
N LEU A 247 2.31 0.91 2.92
CA LEU A 247 3.69 0.46 2.74
C LEU A 247 4.29 0.01 4.08
N ALA A 248 4.15 0.81 5.12
CA ALA A 248 4.60 0.43 6.46
C ALA A 248 3.80 -0.74 7.03
N SER A 249 2.49 -0.82 6.76
CA SER A 249 1.66 -1.97 7.12
C SER A 249 2.16 -3.25 6.45
N PHE A 250 2.49 -3.20 5.14
CA PHE A 250 3.08 -4.32 4.43
C PHE A 250 4.39 -4.78 5.10
N ALA A 251 5.30 -3.85 5.40
CA ALA A 251 6.54 -4.18 6.09
C ALA A 251 6.29 -4.86 7.45
N MET A 252 5.37 -4.33 8.24
CA MET A 252 5.02 -4.92 9.54
C MET A 252 4.38 -6.29 9.42
N THR A 253 3.39 -6.47 8.53
CA THR A 253 2.64 -7.73 8.45
C THR A 253 3.37 -8.82 7.68
N GLU A 254 3.93 -8.48 6.52
CA GLU A 254 4.48 -9.47 5.60
C GLU A 254 5.98 -9.74 5.83
N LEU A 255 6.74 -8.73 6.30
CA LEU A 255 8.17 -8.89 6.52
C LEU A 255 8.51 -9.17 7.99
N LEU A 256 7.80 -8.54 8.95
CA LEU A 256 8.04 -8.73 10.38
C LEU A 256 7.06 -9.68 11.07
N GLY A 257 5.97 -10.11 10.40
CA GLY A 257 4.99 -11.04 10.94
C GLY A 257 4.09 -10.46 12.05
N HIS A 258 3.88 -9.13 12.08
CA HIS A 258 2.92 -8.52 13.00
C HIS A 258 1.49 -8.89 12.62
N SER A 259 0.74 -9.48 13.53
CA SER A 259 -0.60 -9.99 13.25
C SER A 259 -1.74 -8.98 13.45
N ASN A 260 -1.49 -7.84 14.09
CA ASN A 260 -2.53 -6.89 14.51
C ASN A 260 -2.22 -5.46 14.06
N VAL A 261 -2.13 -5.27 12.74
CA VAL A 261 -1.90 -3.97 12.12
C VAL A 261 -3.14 -3.56 11.34
N ARG A 262 -3.68 -2.39 11.65
CA ARG A 262 -4.81 -1.80 10.94
C ARG A 262 -4.41 -0.48 10.30
N VAL A 263 -4.93 -0.20 9.12
CA VAL A 263 -4.70 1.07 8.43
C VAL A 263 -5.92 1.98 8.61
N TYR A 264 -5.68 3.17 9.14
CA TYR A 264 -6.65 4.26 9.15
C TYR A 264 -6.59 4.97 7.80
N ASP A 265 -7.44 4.57 6.87
CA ASP A 265 -7.41 5.08 5.48
C ASP A 265 -7.90 6.53 5.33
N GLY A 266 -8.76 7.01 6.22
CA GLY A 266 -9.12 8.44 6.31
C GLY A 266 -7.90 9.31 6.56
N SER A 267 -6.98 8.83 7.38
CA SER A 267 -5.68 9.44 7.63
C SER A 267 -5.77 10.93 8.00
N TRP A 268 -4.71 11.71 7.75
CA TRP A 268 -4.70 13.13 8.10
C TRP A 268 -5.70 13.95 7.28
N THR A 269 -6.01 13.55 6.06
CA THR A 269 -7.02 14.23 5.24
C THR A 269 -8.40 14.24 5.92
N GLU A 270 -8.78 13.17 6.59
CA GLU A 270 -9.99 13.11 7.42
C GLU A 270 -9.75 13.76 8.78
N TRP A 271 -8.76 13.29 9.56
CA TRP A 271 -8.53 13.72 10.94
C TRP A 271 -8.26 15.21 11.06
N GLY A 272 -7.37 15.74 10.20
CA GLY A 272 -6.99 17.15 10.18
C GLY A 272 -8.12 18.10 9.70
N SER A 273 -9.19 17.56 9.10
CA SER A 273 -10.33 18.36 8.63
C SER A 273 -11.56 18.24 9.53
N MET A 274 -11.59 17.27 10.45
CA MET A 274 -12.72 17.09 11.38
C MET A 274 -12.72 18.15 12.47
N VAL A 275 -13.92 18.64 12.83
CA VAL A 275 -14.14 19.52 13.97
C VAL A 275 -14.17 18.70 15.27
N GLY A 276 -13.52 19.20 16.31
CA GLY A 276 -13.64 18.65 17.67
C GLY A 276 -12.76 17.44 18.00
N VAL A 277 -12.02 16.86 17.04
CA VAL A 277 -11.05 15.82 17.35
C VAL A 277 -9.74 16.40 17.90
N PRO A 278 -9.05 15.71 18.82
CA PRO A 278 -7.81 16.20 19.41
C PRO A 278 -6.66 16.17 18.39
N ILE A 279 -5.76 17.14 18.52
CA ILE A 279 -4.52 17.26 17.74
C ILE A 279 -3.39 17.60 18.71
N GLU A 280 -2.21 17.02 18.45
CA GLU A 280 -0.94 17.34 19.07
C GLU A 280 -0.04 18.07 18.06
N ARG A 281 0.75 19.03 18.52
CA ARG A 281 1.76 19.76 17.73
C ARG A 281 3.13 19.59 18.33
#